data_92b0e487f85e488e703ed3289cfa0f4e
#
_entry.id   92b0e487f85e488e703ed3289cfa0f4e
#
_cell.length_a   1.000
_cell.length_b   1.000
_cell.length_c   1.000
_cell.angle_alpha   90.00
_cell.angle_beta   90.00
_cell.angle_gamma   90.00
#
_symmetry.space_group_name_H-M   'P 1'
#
loop_
_entity.id
_entity.type
_entity.pdbx_description
1 polymer ?
#
loop_
_entity_poly.entity_id
_entity_poly.type
_entity_poly.pdbx_seq_one_letter_code
_entity_poly.pdbx_strand_id
1 'polypeptide(L)'
;MVHLVYCDNTGKKGEKVLDKILSGTKTMIIRGAAGRKIPHSRVFKGEELYFMEKGSLMITAKAKVRDVQNYVKLTEEEIFRVLEDNQEKLNLTEKQKERWHKKCLCLVEFEDVEEIAPLPFDHQGNMDDWLIIDKIEDVVVGTSIAYNYEKSKF
;
A
#
# COMPACT_ATOMS: atom_id res chain seq x y z
N MET A 1 1.84 9.66 -11.05
CA MET A 1 2.87 9.04 -10.20
C MET A 1 2.65 7.54 -10.12
N VAL A 2 3.68 6.84 -9.77
CA VAL A 2 3.67 5.39 -9.56
C VAL A 2 4.00 5.12 -8.09
N HIS A 3 3.37 4.11 -7.51
CA HIS A 3 3.56 3.76 -6.10
C HIS A 3 4.06 2.32 -5.98
N LEU A 4 5.05 2.10 -5.13
CA LEU A 4 5.45 0.76 -4.72
C LEU A 4 4.94 0.50 -3.31
N VAL A 5 4.13 -0.53 -3.16
CA VAL A 5 3.46 -0.90 -1.92
C VAL A 5 4.12 -2.16 -1.36
N TYR A 6 4.63 -2.07 -0.14
CA TYR A 6 5.15 -3.23 0.58
C TYR A 6 3.99 -3.94 1.26
N CYS A 7 3.76 -5.20 0.90
CA CYS A 7 2.69 -6.01 1.48
C CYS A 7 3.25 -6.82 2.65
N ASP A 8 2.53 -6.79 3.78
CA ASP A 8 2.89 -7.55 4.97
C ASP A 8 3.04 -9.04 4.60
N ASN A 9 4.10 -9.67 5.10
CA ASN A 9 4.44 -11.05 4.81
C ASN A 9 3.97 -12.05 5.88
N THR A 10 3.21 -11.60 6.87
CA THR A 10 2.69 -12.48 7.93
C THR A 10 1.48 -13.28 7.46
N GLY A 11 1.28 -14.43 8.08
CA GLY A 11 0.17 -15.32 7.77
C GLY A 11 0.60 -16.57 7.02
N LYS A 12 -0.36 -17.46 6.80
CA LYS A 12 -0.14 -18.71 6.08
C LYS A 12 -0.15 -18.47 4.57
N LYS A 13 0.45 -19.40 3.82
CA LYS A 13 0.37 -19.39 2.36
C LYS A 13 -1.09 -19.33 1.92
N GLY A 14 -1.40 -18.42 1.01
CA GLY A 14 -2.77 -18.19 0.52
C GLY A 14 -3.54 -17.15 1.32
N GLU A 15 -3.07 -16.78 2.52
CA GLU A 15 -3.76 -15.84 3.41
C GLU A 15 -2.98 -14.54 3.63
N LYS A 16 -1.82 -14.41 3.01
CA LYS A 16 -1.01 -13.18 3.09
C LYS A 16 -1.68 -12.06 2.31
N VAL A 17 -1.30 -10.82 2.61
CA VAL A 17 -1.87 -9.64 1.95
C VAL A 17 -1.79 -9.76 0.42
N LEU A 18 -0.62 -10.07 -0.13
CA LEU A 18 -0.45 -10.19 -1.57
C LEU A 18 -1.28 -11.35 -2.16
N ASP A 19 -1.40 -12.47 -1.45
CA ASP A 19 -2.24 -13.58 -1.87
C ASP A 19 -3.71 -13.15 -2.01
N LYS A 20 -4.21 -12.37 -1.05
CA LYS A 20 -5.58 -11.85 -1.06
C LYS A 20 -5.79 -10.84 -2.19
N ILE A 21 -4.79 -10.03 -2.49
CA ILE A 21 -4.85 -9.09 -3.62
C ILE A 21 -4.95 -9.87 -4.94
N LEU A 22 -4.09 -10.87 -5.13
CA LEU A 22 -4.07 -11.66 -6.35
C LEU A 22 -5.31 -12.52 -6.54
N SER A 23 -5.90 -13.02 -5.45
CA SER A 23 -7.14 -13.81 -5.51
C SER A 23 -8.41 -12.95 -5.68
N GLY A 24 -8.29 -11.63 -5.54
CA GLY A 24 -9.43 -10.71 -5.64
C GLY A 24 -10.25 -10.56 -4.35
N THR A 25 -9.83 -11.20 -3.26
CA THR A 25 -10.55 -11.08 -1.98
C THR A 25 -10.23 -9.79 -1.24
N LYS A 26 -9.15 -9.10 -1.61
CA LYS A 26 -8.76 -7.82 -1.07
C LYS A 26 -8.61 -6.82 -2.23
N THR A 27 -9.42 -5.76 -2.20
CA THR A 27 -9.45 -4.73 -3.26
C THR A 27 -9.14 -3.33 -2.73
N MET A 28 -8.70 -3.23 -1.48
CA MET A 28 -8.38 -1.96 -0.84
C MET A 28 -7.22 -2.15 0.13
N ILE A 29 -6.32 -1.19 0.17
CA ILE A 29 -5.18 -1.15 1.10
C ILE A 29 -5.38 0.01 2.05
N ILE A 30 -4.93 -0.15 3.29
CA ILE A 30 -4.96 0.89 4.31
C ILE A 30 -3.55 1.19 4.81
N ARG A 31 -3.29 2.46 5.06
CA ARG A 31 -2.13 2.95 5.79
C ARG A 31 -2.58 4.00 6.78
N GLY A 32 -1.90 4.11 7.90
CA GLY A 32 -2.29 5.07 8.93
C GLY A 32 -1.19 5.37 9.91
N ALA A 33 -1.35 6.50 10.61
CA ALA A 33 -0.44 6.95 11.65
C ALA A 33 -1.18 7.94 12.58
N ALA A 34 -0.51 8.36 13.64
CA ALA A 34 -1.06 9.38 14.55
C ALA A 34 -1.23 10.74 13.84
N GLY A 35 -0.31 11.08 12.93
CA GLY A 35 -0.39 12.25 12.06
C GLY A 35 -0.39 11.85 10.59
N ARG A 36 -0.40 12.82 9.69
CA ARG A 36 -0.32 12.53 8.27
C ARG A 36 1.06 11.99 7.90
N LYS A 37 1.07 10.86 7.25
CA LYS A 37 2.27 10.20 6.75
C LYS A 37 1.93 9.61 5.38
N ILE A 38 2.91 9.57 4.47
CA ILE A 38 2.67 8.94 3.17
C ILE A 38 2.09 7.54 3.38
N PRO A 39 1.15 7.11 2.52
CA PRO A 39 0.69 7.73 1.26
C PRO A 39 -0.45 8.75 1.42
N HIS A 40 -0.81 9.15 2.64
CA HIS A 40 -1.93 10.07 2.89
C HIS A 40 -1.80 11.33 2.01
N SER A 41 -2.85 11.67 1.30
CA SER A 41 -2.96 12.83 0.41
C SER A 41 -1.98 12.83 -0.78
N ARG A 42 -1.35 11.69 -1.07
CA ARG A 42 -0.36 11.57 -2.16
C ARG A 42 -0.74 10.55 -3.23
N VAL A 43 -1.88 9.88 -3.08
CA VAL A 43 -2.38 8.89 -4.04
C VAL A 43 -3.62 9.44 -4.72
N PHE A 44 -3.68 9.35 -6.05
CA PHE A 44 -4.78 9.87 -6.83
C PHE A 44 -5.34 8.82 -7.78
N LYS A 45 -6.63 8.93 -8.07
CA LYS A 45 -7.34 8.05 -9.00
C LYS A 45 -6.63 7.98 -10.34
N GLY A 46 -6.47 6.78 -10.86
CA GLY A 46 -5.82 6.52 -12.15
C GLY A 46 -4.31 6.27 -12.06
N GLU A 47 -3.70 6.51 -10.92
CA GLU A 47 -2.28 6.21 -10.72
C GLU A 47 -2.03 4.72 -10.65
N GLU A 48 -0.78 4.30 -10.88
CA GLU A 48 -0.39 2.89 -10.85
C GLU A 48 0.15 2.50 -9.47
N LEU A 49 -0.25 1.29 -9.03
CA LEU A 49 0.30 0.64 -7.86
C LEU A 49 1.10 -0.58 -8.30
N TYR A 50 2.26 -0.77 -7.70
CA TYR A 50 3.02 -2.02 -7.79
C TYR A 50 3.09 -2.63 -6.40
N PHE A 51 3.04 -3.96 -6.34
CA PHE A 51 3.02 -4.71 -5.08
C PHE A 51 4.23 -5.59 -4.95
N MET A 52 4.80 -5.60 -3.76
CA MET A 52 5.92 -6.44 -3.39
C MET A 52 5.66 -7.02 -2.00
N GLU A 53 5.85 -8.33 -1.83
CA GLU A 53 5.84 -8.90 -0.49
C GLU A 53 7.06 -8.41 0.27
N LYS A 54 6.86 -7.88 1.48
CA LYS A 54 7.92 -7.33 2.31
C LYS A 54 9.02 -8.38 2.52
N GLY A 55 10.26 -8.00 2.26
CA GLY A 55 11.43 -8.86 2.40
C GLY A 55 11.75 -9.75 1.20
N SER A 56 10.85 -9.87 0.23
CA SER A 56 11.08 -10.71 -0.95
C SER A 56 12.04 -10.08 -1.95
N LEU A 57 12.15 -8.75 -1.96
CA LEU A 57 12.91 -7.96 -2.93
C LEU A 57 12.48 -8.20 -4.40
N MET A 58 11.25 -8.68 -4.61
CA MET A 58 10.71 -8.93 -5.94
C MET A 58 9.33 -8.28 -6.06
N ILE A 59 9.19 -7.41 -7.07
CA ILE A 59 7.94 -6.75 -7.42
C ILE A 59 7.19 -7.69 -8.36
N THR A 60 5.99 -8.14 -7.98
CA THR A 60 5.33 -9.26 -8.68
C THR A 60 3.91 -8.97 -9.17
N ALA A 61 3.36 -7.81 -8.86
CA ALA A 61 2.01 -7.48 -9.29
C ALA A 61 1.84 -5.97 -9.45
N LYS A 62 0.81 -5.57 -10.19
CA LYS A 62 0.41 -4.16 -10.35
C LYS A 62 -1.10 -4.02 -10.44
N ALA A 63 -1.57 -2.80 -10.22
CA ALA A 63 -2.98 -2.44 -10.32
C ALA A 63 -3.12 -0.94 -10.60
N LYS A 64 -4.37 -0.48 -10.76
CA LYS A 64 -4.69 0.95 -10.89
C LYS A 64 -5.48 1.43 -9.70
N VAL A 65 -5.24 2.65 -9.28
CA VAL A 65 -6.02 3.30 -8.22
C VAL A 65 -7.42 3.63 -8.74
N ARG A 66 -8.44 3.07 -8.07
CA ARG A 66 -9.84 3.32 -8.39
C ARG A 66 -10.40 4.48 -7.59
N ASP A 67 -10.09 4.53 -6.29
CA ASP A 67 -10.61 5.57 -5.39
C ASP A 67 -9.71 5.69 -4.16
N VAL A 68 -9.75 6.84 -3.50
CA VAL A 68 -8.93 7.12 -2.32
C VAL A 68 -9.76 7.83 -1.27
N GLN A 69 -9.62 7.41 0.00
CA GLN A 69 -10.22 8.07 1.15
C GLN A 69 -9.10 8.51 2.09
N ASN A 70 -9.08 9.79 2.45
CA ASN A 70 -8.11 10.34 3.40
C ASN A 70 -8.84 10.92 4.61
N TYR A 71 -8.41 10.54 5.80
CA TYR A 71 -9.00 10.99 7.06
C TYR A 71 -7.94 11.56 7.99
N VAL A 72 -8.31 12.58 8.75
CA VAL A 72 -7.46 13.16 9.80
C VAL A 72 -8.28 13.33 11.07
N LYS A 73 -7.61 13.30 12.21
CA LYS A 73 -8.19 13.57 13.52
C LYS A 73 -9.45 12.74 13.83
N LEU A 74 -9.46 11.49 13.40
CA LEU A 74 -10.57 10.58 13.69
C LEU A 74 -10.68 10.32 15.20
N THR A 75 -11.92 10.27 15.70
CA THR A 75 -12.20 9.77 17.05
C THR A 75 -12.14 8.25 17.05
N GLU A 76 -12.08 7.61 18.22
CA GLU A 76 -12.09 6.16 18.36
C GLU A 76 -13.28 5.52 17.63
N GLU A 77 -14.48 6.10 17.81
CA GLU A 77 -15.70 5.61 17.17
C GLU A 77 -15.64 5.76 15.66
N GLU A 78 -15.11 6.89 15.17
CA GLU A 78 -14.96 7.14 13.74
C GLU A 78 -13.95 6.17 13.10
N ILE A 79 -12.84 5.88 13.77
CA ILE A 79 -11.87 4.89 13.29
C ILE A 79 -12.54 3.52 13.13
N PHE A 80 -13.25 3.09 14.17
CA PHE A 80 -13.97 1.82 14.13
C PHE A 80 -14.93 1.75 12.94
N ARG A 81 -15.69 2.82 12.73
CA ARG A 81 -16.67 2.91 11.65
C ARG A 81 -16.00 2.86 10.27
N VAL A 82 -14.91 3.59 10.07
CA VAL A 82 -14.17 3.57 8.81
C VAL A 82 -13.68 2.15 8.50
N LEU A 83 -13.12 1.45 9.48
CA LEU A 83 -12.64 0.08 9.30
C LEU A 83 -13.79 -0.87 8.99
N GLU A 84 -14.90 -0.79 9.72
CA GLU A 84 -16.05 -1.69 9.51
C GLU A 84 -16.74 -1.43 8.17
N ASP A 85 -16.92 -0.17 7.79
CA ASP A 85 -17.57 0.19 6.52
C ASP A 85 -16.78 -0.28 5.30
N ASN A 86 -15.48 -0.47 5.44
CA ASN A 86 -14.60 -0.88 4.34
C ASN A 86 -14.06 -2.31 4.48
N GLN A 87 -14.49 -3.05 5.51
CA GLN A 87 -13.95 -4.38 5.80
C GLN A 87 -14.11 -5.37 4.64
N GLU A 88 -15.19 -5.31 3.90
CA GLU A 88 -15.39 -6.20 2.76
C GLU A 88 -14.27 -6.06 1.74
N LYS A 89 -13.82 -4.83 1.47
CA LYS A 89 -12.74 -4.54 0.53
C LYS A 89 -11.35 -4.70 1.15
N LEU A 90 -11.20 -4.29 2.41
CA LEU A 90 -9.92 -4.35 3.13
C LEU A 90 -9.52 -5.77 3.50
N ASN A 91 -10.49 -6.60 3.85
CA ASN A 91 -10.26 -7.99 4.29
C ASN A 91 -9.15 -8.10 5.34
N LEU A 92 -9.28 -7.31 6.41
CA LEU A 92 -8.30 -7.28 7.50
C LEU A 92 -8.56 -8.39 8.51
N THR A 93 -7.49 -8.96 9.05
CA THR A 93 -7.55 -9.80 10.26
C THR A 93 -7.76 -8.90 11.48
N GLU A 94 -8.16 -9.48 12.61
CA GLU A 94 -8.32 -8.71 13.85
C GLU A 94 -7.01 -7.99 14.25
N LYS A 95 -5.88 -8.66 14.08
CA LYS A 95 -4.56 -8.10 14.36
C LYS A 95 -4.25 -6.91 13.45
N GLN A 96 -4.61 -6.99 12.17
CA GLN A 96 -4.45 -5.88 11.24
C GLN A 96 -5.37 -4.71 11.56
N LYS A 97 -6.59 -4.98 12.02
CA LYS A 97 -7.51 -3.92 12.48
C LYS A 97 -6.91 -3.16 13.66
N GLU A 98 -6.29 -3.85 14.61
CA GLU A 98 -5.61 -3.22 15.74
C GLU A 98 -4.44 -2.36 15.25
N ARG A 99 -3.63 -2.88 14.33
CA ARG A 99 -2.49 -2.16 13.76
C ARG A 99 -2.92 -0.84 13.11
N TRP A 100 -4.03 -0.86 12.38
CA TRP A 100 -4.48 0.30 11.61
C TRP A 100 -5.52 1.16 12.34
N HIS A 101 -5.70 0.94 13.63
CA HIS A 101 -6.53 1.80 14.48
C HIS A 101 -5.77 3.11 14.76
N LYS A 102 -5.77 4.02 13.80
CA LYS A 102 -5.01 5.28 13.82
C LYS A 102 -5.90 6.47 13.51
N LYS A 103 -5.51 7.64 13.99
CA LYS A 103 -6.27 8.89 13.83
C LYS A 103 -6.23 9.45 12.42
N CYS A 104 -5.16 9.20 11.68
CA CYS A 104 -5.04 9.56 10.27
C CYS A 104 -4.98 8.29 9.45
N LEU A 105 -5.89 8.15 8.48
CA LEU A 105 -6.00 6.97 7.64
C LEU A 105 -6.02 7.35 6.16
N CYS A 106 -5.38 6.54 5.36
CA CYS A 106 -5.48 6.58 3.91
C CYS A 106 -5.90 5.20 3.42
N LEU A 107 -7.06 5.13 2.76
CA LEU A 107 -7.59 3.91 2.17
C LEU A 107 -7.52 4.05 0.66
N VAL A 108 -6.87 3.10 0.01
CA VAL A 108 -6.67 3.11 -1.45
C VAL A 108 -7.37 1.89 -2.05
N GLU A 109 -8.45 2.14 -2.75
CA GLU A 109 -9.15 1.11 -3.53
C GLU A 109 -8.49 0.97 -4.89
N PHE A 110 -8.31 -0.25 -5.36
CA PHE A 110 -7.64 -0.51 -6.65
C PHE A 110 -8.44 -1.49 -7.51
N GLU A 111 -8.09 -1.50 -8.79
CA GLU A 111 -8.70 -2.37 -9.80
C GLU A 111 -7.65 -2.82 -10.81
N ASP A 112 -8.02 -3.72 -11.70
CA ASP A 112 -7.15 -4.21 -12.78
C ASP A 112 -5.86 -4.83 -12.25
N VAL A 113 -5.98 -5.67 -11.23
CA VAL A 113 -4.85 -6.40 -10.66
C VAL A 113 -4.31 -7.40 -11.68
N GLU A 114 -2.99 -7.37 -11.88
CA GLU A 114 -2.34 -8.34 -12.76
C GLU A 114 -0.98 -8.75 -12.19
N GLU A 115 -0.68 -10.04 -12.30
CA GLU A 115 0.68 -10.53 -12.03
C GLU A 115 1.60 -10.07 -13.15
N ILE A 116 2.82 -9.71 -12.79
CA ILE A 116 3.85 -9.32 -13.76
C ILE A 116 5.06 -10.24 -13.61
N ALA A 117 5.89 -10.29 -14.65
CA ALA A 117 7.20 -10.93 -14.53
C ALA A 117 7.95 -10.25 -13.37
N PRO A 118 8.53 -11.02 -12.43
CA PRO A 118 9.17 -10.43 -11.26
C PRO A 118 10.25 -9.42 -11.62
N LEU A 119 10.20 -8.24 -10.99
CA LEU A 119 11.18 -7.18 -11.14
C LEU A 119 12.02 -7.11 -9.85
N PRO A 120 13.35 -7.25 -9.93
CA PRO A 120 14.19 -7.19 -8.74
C PRO A 120 14.24 -5.76 -8.18
N PHE A 121 13.80 -5.62 -6.93
CA PHE A 121 13.77 -4.33 -6.24
C PHE A 121 15.14 -3.97 -5.69
N ASP A 122 15.59 -2.75 -5.98
CA ASP A 122 16.82 -2.18 -5.44
C ASP A 122 16.51 -1.43 -4.14
N HIS A 123 16.68 -2.11 -3.01
CA HIS A 123 16.45 -1.53 -1.68
C HIS A 123 17.57 -0.55 -1.31
N GLN A 124 17.22 0.69 -1.03
CA GLN A 124 18.17 1.76 -0.74
C GLN A 124 18.22 2.14 0.75
N GLY A 125 17.86 1.22 1.64
CA GLY A 125 17.85 1.47 3.07
C GLY A 125 16.66 2.29 3.57
N ASN A 126 15.64 2.48 2.73
CA ASN A 126 14.43 3.21 3.09
C ASN A 126 13.60 2.41 4.09
N MET A 127 13.17 3.04 5.18
CA MET A 127 12.37 2.42 6.23
C MET A 127 10.86 2.54 5.99
N ASP A 128 10.43 3.28 4.96
CA ASP A 128 9.02 3.41 4.63
C ASP A 128 8.51 2.13 3.95
N ASP A 129 7.24 1.85 4.12
CA ASP A 129 6.57 0.71 3.48
C ASP A 129 5.74 1.11 2.26
N TRP A 130 5.96 2.30 1.77
CA TRP A 130 5.30 2.88 0.59
C TRP A 130 6.25 3.86 -0.08
N LEU A 131 6.55 3.66 -1.36
CA LEU A 131 7.39 4.57 -2.14
C LEU A 131 6.58 5.26 -3.23
N ILE A 132 6.86 6.54 -3.45
CA ILE A 132 6.25 7.34 -4.52
C ILE A 132 7.35 7.67 -5.52
N ILE A 133 7.17 7.23 -6.76
CA ILE A 133 8.19 7.31 -7.81
C ILE A 133 7.58 7.78 -9.13
N ASP A 134 8.41 8.16 -10.08
CA ASP A 134 7.94 8.59 -11.40
C ASP A 134 7.62 7.36 -12.28
N LYS A 135 8.46 6.33 -12.21
CA LYS A 135 8.29 5.08 -12.94
C LYS A 135 8.91 3.93 -12.15
N ILE A 136 8.40 2.71 -12.37
CA ILE A 136 8.86 1.56 -11.59
C ILE A 136 10.34 1.25 -11.81
N GLU A 137 10.87 1.52 -12.99
CA GLU A 137 12.29 1.31 -13.32
C GLU A 137 13.23 2.07 -12.39
N ASP A 138 12.75 3.16 -11.78
CA ASP A 138 13.53 3.96 -10.83
C ASP A 138 13.92 3.20 -9.56
N VAL A 139 13.28 2.07 -9.28
CA VAL A 139 13.57 1.23 -8.11
C VAL A 139 13.92 -0.22 -8.49
N VAL A 140 14.13 -0.50 -9.77
CA VAL A 140 14.51 -1.83 -10.25
C VAL A 140 16.02 -1.92 -10.42
N VAL A 141 16.61 -3.04 -9.97
CA VAL A 141 18.06 -3.30 -10.11
C VAL A 141 18.49 -3.13 -11.58
N GLY A 142 19.54 -2.36 -11.81
CA GLY A 142 20.07 -2.10 -13.14
C GLY A 142 19.60 -0.77 -13.75
N THR A 143 18.47 -0.23 -13.32
CA THR A 143 17.93 1.04 -13.81
C THR A 143 17.60 2.03 -12.70
N SER A 144 17.81 1.64 -11.45
CA SER A 144 17.45 2.44 -10.27
C SER A 144 18.24 3.73 -10.20
N ILE A 145 17.58 4.74 -9.62
CA ILE A 145 18.18 6.03 -9.28
C ILE A 145 17.98 6.28 -7.78
N ALA A 146 18.71 7.25 -7.21
CA ALA A 146 18.55 7.60 -5.82
C ALA A 146 17.11 8.04 -5.54
N TYR A 147 16.49 7.50 -4.48
CA TYR A 147 15.11 7.82 -4.13
C TYR A 147 14.98 9.28 -3.69
N ASN A 148 13.99 9.98 -4.23
CA ASN A 148 13.71 11.37 -3.89
C ASN A 148 12.78 11.44 -2.65
N TYR A 149 13.38 11.63 -1.47
CA TYR A 149 12.62 11.70 -0.22
C TYR A 149 11.73 12.94 -0.08
N GLU A 150 11.88 13.95 -0.95
CA GLU A 150 11.00 15.12 -0.92
C GLU A 150 9.54 14.75 -1.16
N LYS A 151 9.28 13.68 -1.93
CA LYS A 151 7.93 13.18 -2.19
C LYS A 151 7.25 12.60 -0.96
N SER A 152 8.00 12.25 0.09
CA SER A 152 7.47 11.68 1.32
C SER A 152 7.24 12.71 2.44
N LYS A 153 7.59 13.95 2.19
CA LYS A 153 7.42 15.05 3.17
C LYS A 153 6.05 15.71 3.06
N PHE A 154 5.57 16.17 4.19
CA PHE A 154 4.37 17.00 4.30
C PHE A 154 4.71 18.42 4.67
#